data_e57401a65e50a5207b45520ee215e024
#
_entry.id   e57401a65e50a5207b45520ee215e024
#
_cell.length_a   1.000
_cell.length_b   1.000
_cell.length_c   1.000
_cell.angle_alpha   90.00
_cell.angle_beta   90.00
_cell.angle_gamma   90.00
#
_symmetry.space_group_name_H-M   'P 1'
#
loop_
_entity.id
_entity.type
_entity.pdbx_description
1 polymer ?
#
loop_
_entity_poly.entity_id
_entity_poly.type
_entity_poly.pdbx_seq_one_letter_code
_entity_poly.pdbx_strand_id
1 'polypeptide(L)'
;ISLGLVGSEMCIRDRYNYSRESNPTRAYLEEIISNLEGAVDTVACSSGMAAISLVLELFSSGDHLICSNDLYGGSTRLFTLQQNKGLKFSYVDTTNLKSFKQYIRPQTKAVFIETPSNPTMQISDLKKISALCQAHKLLLIVDNTFLSPYFQNPLLLGADIVIHSATKFLSGHNDIIAGSISTGDHKLAKRIREVSKTVGNSLSPLDCYLLIRGIKTLAIRQKSQQENALKISNWLNRHPRVSKVYYPGLIEHPGYEIK
;
A
#
# COMPACT_ATOMS: atom_id res chain seq x y z
N ILE A 1 12.44 -28.45 37.92
CA ILE A 1 12.44 -26.98 37.79
C ILE A 1 11.72 -26.68 36.49
N SER A 2 10.46 -26.23 36.60
CA SER A 2 9.66 -25.78 35.45
C SER A 2 10.19 -24.48 34.95
N LEU A 3 11.06 -24.53 33.96
CA LEU A 3 11.61 -23.34 33.27
C LEU A 3 10.61 -22.70 32.29
N GLY A 4 9.40 -23.23 32.18
CA GLY A 4 8.39 -22.81 31.18
C GLY A 4 7.47 -21.68 31.61
N LEU A 5 7.41 -21.29 32.87
CA LEU A 5 6.37 -20.40 33.37
C LEU A 5 6.84 -18.99 33.76
N VAL A 6 8.13 -18.76 33.94
CA VAL A 6 8.64 -17.44 34.38
C VAL A 6 8.54 -16.38 33.27
N GLY A 7 8.50 -16.79 32.00
CA GLY A 7 8.33 -15.87 30.88
C GLY A 7 6.89 -15.43 30.61
N SER A 8 5.91 -16.30 30.87
CA SER A 8 4.52 -16.06 30.43
C SER A 8 3.76 -15.03 31.28
N GLU A 9 3.97 -14.99 32.58
CA GLU A 9 3.26 -14.03 33.45
C GLU A 9 3.82 -12.61 33.36
N MET A 10 5.12 -12.44 33.23
CA MET A 10 5.73 -11.12 32.95
C MET A 10 5.34 -10.60 31.57
N CYS A 11 5.30 -11.46 30.55
CA CYS A 11 4.93 -11.11 29.21
C CYS A 11 3.45 -10.71 29.06
N ILE A 12 2.55 -11.27 29.87
CA ILE A 12 1.12 -10.90 29.91
C ILE A 12 0.94 -9.47 30.42
N ARG A 13 1.77 -9.02 31.37
CA ARG A 13 1.75 -7.62 31.87
C ARG A 13 2.24 -6.62 30.84
N ASP A 14 3.26 -6.96 30.03
CA ASP A 14 3.92 -6.03 29.11
C ASP A 14 3.35 -6.07 27.69
N ARG A 15 2.39 -6.92 27.36
CA ARG A 15 1.78 -7.12 26.03
C ARG A 15 2.74 -7.60 24.92
N TYR A 16 4.01 -7.86 25.21
CA TYR A 16 5.07 -8.20 24.25
C TYR A 16 5.78 -9.48 24.64
N ASN A 17 5.15 -10.62 24.40
CA ASN A 17 5.69 -11.94 24.77
C ASN A 17 6.51 -12.61 23.64
N TYR A 18 6.24 -12.29 22.39
CA TYR A 18 6.90 -12.91 21.24
C TYR A 18 7.01 -11.93 20.05
N SER A 19 8.24 -11.64 19.62
CA SER A 19 8.53 -10.53 18.69
C SER A 19 7.88 -10.66 17.30
N ARG A 20 7.62 -11.88 16.82
CA ARG A 20 6.86 -12.08 15.59
C ARG A 20 5.42 -11.57 15.72
N GLU A 21 4.80 -11.78 16.87
CA GLU A 21 3.41 -11.38 17.12
C GLU A 21 3.31 -9.90 17.52
N SER A 22 4.13 -9.49 18.47
CA SER A 22 4.11 -8.12 19.00
C SER A 22 5.51 -7.70 19.45
N ASN A 23 5.88 -6.44 19.16
CA ASN A 23 7.16 -5.85 19.54
C ASN A 23 6.96 -4.35 19.77
N PRO A 24 7.49 -3.75 20.84
CA PRO A 24 7.22 -2.36 21.19
C PRO A 24 7.68 -1.36 20.12
N THR A 25 8.86 -1.58 19.52
CA THR A 25 9.36 -0.70 18.44
C THR A 25 8.50 -0.77 17.20
N ARG A 26 8.04 -1.98 16.84
CA ARG A 26 7.13 -2.15 15.70
C ARG A 26 5.76 -1.56 15.98
N ALA A 27 5.20 -1.75 17.18
CA ALA A 27 3.92 -1.16 17.55
C ALA A 27 3.96 0.37 17.49
N TYR A 28 5.06 0.99 17.93
CA TYR A 28 5.23 2.44 17.82
C TYR A 28 5.34 2.92 16.35
N LEU A 29 6.05 2.18 15.50
CA LEU A 29 6.07 2.45 14.05
C LEU A 29 4.68 2.36 13.44
N GLU A 30 3.94 1.30 13.77
CA GLU A 30 2.59 1.05 13.27
C GLU A 30 1.63 2.17 13.68
N GLU A 31 1.74 2.67 14.91
CA GLU A 31 1.00 3.84 15.39
C GLU A 31 1.33 5.11 14.59
N ILE A 32 2.62 5.38 14.33
CA ILE A 32 3.04 6.52 13.52
C ILE A 32 2.43 6.46 12.10
N ILE A 33 2.50 5.30 11.44
CA ILE A 33 1.96 5.15 10.09
C ILE A 33 0.43 5.23 10.12
N SER A 34 -0.23 4.66 11.12
CA SER A 34 -1.68 4.79 11.31
C SER A 34 -2.11 6.27 11.40
N ASN A 35 -1.40 7.05 12.19
CA ASN A 35 -1.68 8.49 12.33
C ASN A 35 -1.47 9.24 11.01
N LEU A 36 -0.44 8.90 10.23
CA LEU A 36 -0.17 9.54 8.95
C LEU A 36 -1.23 9.20 7.89
N GLU A 37 -1.76 7.98 7.88
CA GLU A 37 -2.77 7.52 6.93
C GLU A 37 -4.22 7.82 7.40
N GLY A 38 -4.42 8.22 8.65
CA GLY A 38 -5.75 8.32 9.26
C GLY A 38 -6.40 6.95 9.45
N ALA A 39 -5.60 5.92 9.69
CA ALA A 39 -6.02 4.54 9.87
C ALA A 39 -6.37 4.22 11.33
N VAL A 40 -7.24 3.23 11.54
CA VAL A 40 -7.47 2.67 12.89
C VAL A 40 -6.38 1.69 13.28
N ASP A 41 -5.71 1.08 12.30
CA ASP A 41 -4.62 0.14 12.53
C ASP A 41 -3.71 0.01 11.31
N THR A 42 -2.43 -0.28 11.58
CA THR A 42 -1.40 -0.57 10.58
C THR A 42 -0.59 -1.79 10.98
N VAL A 43 -0.23 -2.61 10.00
CA VAL A 43 0.67 -3.76 10.16
C VAL A 43 1.95 -3.49 9.37
N ALA A 44 3.09 -3.49 10.05
CA ALA A 44 4.41 -3.35 9.42
C ALA A 44 4.95 -4.71 8.97
N CYS A 45 5.30 -4.79 7.68
CA CYS A 45 5.72 -6.00 6.97
C CYS A 45 7.19 -5.93 6.55
N SER A 46 7.82 -7.09 6.36
CA SER A 46 9.21 -7.24 5.93
C SER A 46 9.53 -6.67 4.54
N SER A 47 8.52 -6.40 3.71
CA SER A 47 8.65 -5.73 2.41
C SER A 47 7.28 -5.28 1.89
N GLY A 48 7.25 -4.42 0.86
CA GLY A 48 6.02 -4.08 0.14
C GLY A 48 5.37 -5.32 -0.49
N MET A 49 6.18 -6.24 -1.03
CA MET A 49 5.67 -7.51 -1.58
C MET A 49 5.08 -8.42 -0.50
N ALA A 50 5.65 -8.44 0.70
CA ALA A 50 5.09 -9.15 1.85
C ALA A 50 3.75 -8.55 2.28
N ALA A 51 3.61 -7.22 2.21
CA ALA A 51 2.35 -6.53 2.46
C ALA A 51 1.27 -6.90 1.43
N ILE A 52 1.59 -6.86 0.13
CA ILE A 52 0.65 -7.27 -0.93
C ILE A 52 0.26 -8.75 -0.77
N SER A 53 1.24 -9.64 -0.53
CA SER A 53 0.98 -11.07 -0.32
C SER A 53 0.03 -11.31 0.85
N LEU A 54 0.24 -10.59 1.98
CA LEU A 54 -0.63 -10.71 3.15
C LEU A 54 -2.07 -10.27 2.85
N VAL A 55 -2.24 -9.19 2.09
CA VAL A 55 -3.58 -8.73 1.69
C VAL A 55 -4.26 -9.76 0.78
N LEU A 56 -3.53 -10.46 -0.08
CA LEU A 56 -4.10 -11.51 -0.91
C LEU A 56 -4.56 -12.75 -0.13
N GLU A 57 -3.99 -13.02 1.05
CA GLU A 57 -4.47 -14.08 1.96
C GLU A 57 -5.85 -13.78 2.58
N LEU A 58 -6.38 -12.58 2.39
CA LEU A 58 -7.77 -12.25 2.75
C LEU A 58 -8.79 -12.88 1.81
N PHE A 59 -8.37 -13.39 0.65
CA PHE A 59 -9.23 -13.93 -0.39
C PHE A 59 -9.06 -15.44 -0.51
N SER A 60 -10.10 -16.09 -1.00
CA SER A 60 -10.16 -17.55 -1.17
C SER A 60 -10.07 -17.96 -2.64
N SER A 61 -9.71 -19.21 -2.90
CA SER A 61 -9.77 -19.79 -4.25
C SER A 61 -11.17 -19.57 -4.86
N GLY A 62 -11.19 -19.11 -6.11
CA GLY A 62 -12.41 -18.72 -6.82
C GLY A 62 -12.76 -17.24 -6.76
N ASP A 63 -12.27 -16.50 -5.75
CA ASP A 63 -12.47 -15.05 -5.66
C ASP A 63 -11.78 -14.32 -6.82
N HIS A 64 -12.39 -13.21 -7.24
CA HIS A 64 -11.93 -12.41 -8.35
C HIS A 64 -11.54 -11.00 -7.87
N LEU A 65 -10.40 -10.51 -8.34
CA LEU A 65 -9.93 -9.14 -8.13
C LEU A 65 -9.80 -8.41 -9.47
N ILE A 66 -10.20 -7.15 -9.50
CA ILE A 66 -9.96 -6.24 -10.62
C ILE A 66 -8.71 -5.41 -10.27
N CYS A 67 -7.75 -5.35 -11.17
CA CYS A 67 -6.47 -4.67 -10.94
C CYS A 67 -6.20 -3.62 -12.01
N SER A 68 -5.48 -2.56 -11.68
CA SER A 68 -4.93 -1.66 -12.70
C SER A 68 -4.10 -2.47 -13.70
N ASN A 69 -4.15 -2.10 -14.97
CA ASN A 69 -3.34 -2.73 -16.01
C ASN A 69 -1.87 -2.26 -15.98
N ASP A 70 -1.59 -1.12 -15.35
CA ASP A 70 -0.26 -0.57 -15.13
C ASP A 70 0.07 -0.67 -13.65
N LEU A 71 0.87 -1.67 -13.27
CA LEU A 71 1.27 -2.01 -11.91
C LEU A 71 2.75 -2.33 -11.85
N TYR A 72 3.31 -2.18 -10.67
CA TYR A 72 4.65 -2.70 -10.40
C TYR A 72 4.79 -4.17 -10.82
N GLY A 73 5.85 -4.48 -11.56
CA GLY A 73 6.07 -5.82 -12.12
C GLY A 73 6.18 -6.95 -11.06
N GLY A 74 6.51 -6.61 -9.80
CA GLY A 74 6.46 -7.55 -8.68
C GLY A 74 5.04 -7.97 -8.34
N SER A 75 4.09 -7.02 -8.36
CA SER A 75 2.68 -7.28 -8.09
C SER A 75 2.08 -8.20 -9.13
N THR A 76 2.33 -7.96 -10.43
CA THR A 76 1.88 -8.83 -11.52
C THR A 76 2.45 -10.25 -11.43
N ARG A 77 3.73 -10.40 -11.09
CA ARG A 77 4.34 -11.73 -10.86
C ARG A 77 3.68 -12.46 -9.69
N LEU A 78 3.41 -11.76 -8.58
CA LEU A 78 2.72 -12.33 -7.43
C LEU A 78 1.29 -12.75 -7.80
N PHE A 79 0.56 -11.93 -8.54
CA PHE A 79 -0.80 -12.24 -8.97
C PHE A 79 -0.84 -13.48 -9.87
N THR A 80 0.15 -13.65 -10.76
CA THR A 80 0.30 -14.88 -11.55
C THR A 80 0.50 -16.11 -10.66
N LEU A 81 1.32 -16.01 -9.59
CA LEU A 81 1.49 -17.12 -8.63
C LEU A 81 0.16 -17.40 -7.89
N GLN A 82 -0.60 -16.40 -7.54
CA GLN A 82 -1.89 -16.58 -6.87
C GLN A 82 -2.99 -17.12 -7.80
N GLN A 83 -2.90 -16.85 -9.11
CA GLN A 83 -3.77 -17.50 -10.11
C GLN A 83 -3.62 -19.02 -10.09
N ASN A 84 -2.39 -19.52 -9.94
CA ASN A 84 -2.12 -20.97 -9.81
C ASN A 84 -2.74 -21.56 -8.53
N LYS A 85 -3.07 -20.73 -7.54
CA LYS A 85 -3.77 -21.12 -6.29
C LYS A 85 -5.28 -20.88 -6.37
N GLY A 86 -5.79 -20.46 -7.52
CA GLY A 86 -7.23 -20.34 -7.81
C GLY A 86 -7.82 -18.94 -7.65
N LEU A 87 -7.05 -17.91 -7.27
CA LEU A 87 -7.52 -16.53 -7.36
C LEU A 87 -7.65 -16.13 -8.84
N LYS A 88 -8.59 -15.22 -9.13
CA LYS A 88 -8.83 -14.73 -10.49
C LYS A 88 -8.55 -13.23 -10.55
N PHE A 89 -7.92 -12.78 -11.63
CA PHE A 89 -7.59 -11.36 -11.83
C PHE A 89 -8.04 -10.90 -13.20
N SER A 90 -8.57 -9.65 -13.27
CA SER A 90 -8.79 -8.91 -14.50
C SER A 90 -8.01 -7.61 -14.45
N TYR A 91 -7.22 -7.35 -15.47
CA TYR A 91 -6.43 -6.12 -15.59
C TYR A 91 -7.20 -5.11 -16.42
N VAL A 92 -7.41 -3.90 -15.91
CA VAL A 92 -8.25 -2.89 -16.55
C VAL A 92 -7.58 -1.52 -16.51
N ASP A 93 -7.91 -0.68 -17.47
CA ASP A 93 -7.58 0.74 -17.42
C ASP A 93 -8.47 1.42 -16.37
N THR A 94 -7.88 1.70 -15.20
CA THR A 94 -8.57 2.34 -14.06
C THR A 94 -8.80 3.84 -14.24
N THR A 95 -8.27 4.44 -15.31
CA THR A 95 -8.58 5.82 -15.71
C THR A 95 -9.95 5.91 -16.40
N ASN A 96 -10.46 4.78 -16.94
CA ASN A 96 -11.73 4.68 -17.66
C ASN A 96 -12.77 3.85 -16.88
N LEU A 97 -13.58 4.53 -16.06
CA LEU A 97 -14.61 3.89 -15.24
C LEU A 97 -15.69 3.13 -16.02
N LYS A 98 -15.94 3.50 -17.29
CA LYS A 98 -16.94 2.78 -18.11
C LYS A 98 -16.45 1.37 -18.45
N SER A 99 -15.18 1.23 -18.81
CA SER A 99 -14.57 -0.07 -19.09
C SER A 99 -14.48 -0.94 -17.84
N PHE A 100 -14.27 -0.32 -16.68
CA PHE A 100 -14.14 -1.00 -15.40
C PHE A 100 -15.39 -1.82 -15.01
N LYS A 101 -16.60 -1.24 -15.16
CA LYS A 101 -17.87 -1.89 -14.75
C LYS A 101 -18.12 -3.25 -15.41
N GLN A 102 -17.70 -3.43 -16.65
CA GLN A 102 -17.91 -4.68 -17.40
C GLN A 102 -17.12 -5.87 -16.85
N TYR A 103 -16.10 -5.62 -16.00
CA TYR A 103 -15.29 -6.67 -15.38
C TYR A 103 -15.82 -7.10 -14.01
N ILE A 104 -16.83 -6.42 -13.45
CA ILE A 104 -17.46 -6.82 -12.19
C ILE A 104 -18.27 -8.10 -12.41
N ARG A 105 -17.98 -9.12 -11.61
CA ARG A 105 -18.59 -10.45 -11.64
C ARG A 105 -19.13 -10.79 -10.25
N PRO A 106 -20.04 -11.79 -10.12
CA PRO A 106 -20.51 -12.23 -8.80
C PRO A 106 -19.39 -12.63 -7.83
N GLN A 107 -18.27 -13.15 -8.36
CA GLN A 107 -17.10 -13.55 -7.58
C GLN A 107 -16.12 -12.38 -7.29
N THR A 108 -16.34 -11.19 -7.83
CA THR A 108 -15.48 -10.03 -7.59
C THR A 108 -15.58 -9.62 -6.12
N LYS A 109 -14.44 -9.52 -5.44
CA LYS A 109 -14.33 -9.16 -4.02
C LYS A 109 -13.59 -7.87 -3.77
N ALA A 110 -12.66 -7.54 -4.65
CA ALA A 110 -11.81 -6.35 -4.46
C ALA A 110 -11.37 -5.74 -5.78
N VAL A 111 -10.92 -4.49 -5.64
CA VAL A 111 -10.23 -3.71 -6.65
C VAL A 111 -8.86 -3.37 -6.10
N PHE A 112 -7.80 -3.64 -6.85
CA PHE A 112 -6.42 -3.31 -6.50
C PHE A 112 -5.86 -2.26 -7.45
N ILE A 113 -5.48 -1.10 -6.91
CA ILE A 113 -5.02 0.06 -7.70
C ILE A 113 -3.66 0.52 -7.19
N GLU A 114 -2.78 0.85 -8.11
CA GLU A 114 -1.58 1.65 -7.87
C GLU A 114 -1.76 3.01 -8.54
N THR A 115 -1.70 4.11 -7.77
CA THR A 115 -1.88 5.45 -8.30
C THR A 115 -1.05 6.50 -7.54
N PRO A 116 -0.16 7.23 -8.25
CA PRO A 116 0.23 7.08 -9.65
C PRO A 116 0.78 5.70 -9.94
N SER A 117 0.53 5.17 -11.15
CA SER A 117 0.98 3.84 -11.54
C SER A 117 2.48 3.79 -11.89
N ASN A 118 3.07 2.60 -11.88
CA ASN A 118 4.45 2.35 -12.28
C ASN A 118 4.48 1.42 -13.52
N PRO A 119 5.05 1.85 -14.68
CA PRO A 119 5.92 3.01 -14.83
C PRO A 119 5.28 4.24 -15.47
N THR A 120 4.03 4.19 -15.95
CA THR A 120 3.49 5.23 -16.85
C THR A 120 2.83 6.41 -16.14
N MET A 121 2.84 6.42 -14.80
CA MET A 121 2.33 7.51 -13.95
C MET A 121 0.85 7.84 -14.19
N GLN A 122 0.03 6.84 -14.54
CA GLN A 122 -1.41 7.02 -14.70
C GLN A 122 -2.07 7.37 -13.37
N ILE A 123 -3.05 8.25 -13.40
CA ILE A 123 -3.81 8.68 -12.23
C ILE A 123 -5.21 8.09 -12.28
N SER A 124 -5.58 7.38 -11.24
CA SER A 124 -6.93 6.84 -11.03
C SER A 124 -7.72 7.74 -10.08
N ASP A 125 -8.96 8.08 -10.42
CA ASP A 125 -9.85 8.86 -9.55
C ASP A 125 -10.39 7.97 -8.42
N LEU A 126 -9.68 8.00 -7.28
CA LEU A 126 -10.00 7.15 -6.13
C LEU A 126 -11.41 7.40 -5.59
N LYS A 127 -11.90 8.65 -5.58
CA LYS A 127 -13.25 8.96 -5.09
C LYS A 127 -14.33 8.30 -5.94
N LYS A 128 -14.19 8.37 -7.27
CA LYS A 128 -15.15 7.75 -8.18
C LYS A 128 -15.07 6.23 -8.13
N ILE A 129 -13.85 5.67 -8.02
CA ILE A 129 -13.67 4.23 -7.91
C ILE A 129 -14.20 3.72 -6.57
N SER A 130 -13.96 4.44 -5.46
CA SER A 130 -14.53 4.11 -4.16
C SER A 130 -16.06 4.06 -4.20
N ALA A 131 -16.72 5.07 -4.76
CA ALA A 131 -18.17 5.08 -4.91
C ALA A 131 -18.67 3.84 -5.70
N LEU A 132 -17.93 3.45 -6.75
CA LEU A 132 -18.23 2.24 -7.51
C LEU A 132 -18.04 0.96 -6.68
N CYS A 133 -16.93 0.87 -5.94
CA CYS A 133 -16.66 -0.27 -5.05
C CYS A 133 -17.75 -0.42 -3.99
N GLN A 134 -18.15 0.67 -3.34
CA GLN A 134 -19.21 0.68 -2.34
C GLN A 134 -20.55 0.21 -2.90
N ALA A 135 -20.94 0.70 -4.11
CA ALA A 135 -22.16 0.29 -4.78
C ALA A 135 -22.22 -1.22 -5.07
N HIS A 136 -21.07 -1.86 -5.25
CA HIS A 136 -20.93 -3.29 -5.53
C HIS A 136 -20.41 -4.13 -4.35
N LYS A 137 -20.24 -3.52 -3.16
CA LYS A 137 -19.69 -4.17 -1.93
C LYS A 137 -18.32 -4.80 -2.15
N LEU A 138 -17.45 -4.11 -2.92
CA LEU A 138 -16.08 -4.50 -3.20
C LEU A 138 -15.12 -3.76 -2.27
N LEU A 139 -14.05 -4.42 -1.85
CA LEU A 139 -12.95 -3.74 -1.16
C LEU A 139 -12.12 -2.93 -2.15
N LEU A 140 -11.76 -1.71 -1.79
CA LEU A 140 -10.80 -0.90 -2.53
C LEU A 140 -9.44 -0.95 -1.83
N ILE A 141 -8.46 -1.55 -2.51
CA ILE A 141 -7.07 -1.69 -2.05
C ILE A 141 -6.21 -0.75 -2.90
N VAL A 142 -5.45 0.12 -2.25
CA VAL A 142 -4.63 1.12 -2.92
C VAL A 142 -3.17 0.97 -2.51
N ASP A 143 -2.29 0.74 -3.48
CA ASP A 143 -0.85 0.92 -3.30
C ASP A 143 -0.51 2.40 -3.45
N ASN A 144 -0.18 3.05 -2.33
CA ASN A 144 0.10 4.48 -2.24
C ASN A 144 1.61 4.77 -2.13
N THR A 145 2.45 3.86 -2.60
CA THR A 145 3.90 3.93 -2.45
C THR A 145 4.49 5.21 -3.04
N PHE A 146 4.03 5.67 -4.21
CA PHE A 146 4.60 6.84 -4.87
C PHE A 146 4.25 8.17 -4.22
N LEU A 147 3.01 8.36 -3.75
CA LEU A 147 2.61 9.63 -3.15
C LEU A 147 2.91 9.70 -1.66
N SER A 148 3.00 8.56 -0.99
CA SER A 148 3.09 8.49 0.47
C SER A 148 1.93 9.20 1.18
N PRO A 149 1.76 9.05 2.50
CA PRO A 149 0.72 9.77 3.23
C PRO A 149 0.93 11.30 3.26
N TYR A 150 2.07 11.78 2.76
CA TYR A 150 2.30 13.22 2.67
C TYR A 150 1.50 13.90 1.55
N PHE A 151 1.33 13.25 0.40
CA PHE A 151 0.60 13.82 -0.73
C PHE A 151 -0.79 13.23 -0.91
N GLN A 152 -1.04 12.00 -0.46
CA GLN A 152 -2.32 11.32 -0.64
C GLN A 152 -2.65 10.43 0.54
N ASN A 153 -3.89 10.55 1.05
CA ASN A 153 -4.45 9.65 2.07
C ASN A 153 -5.63 8.88 1.46
N PRO A 154 -5.41 7.71 0.88
CA PRO A 154 -6.45 6.96 0.18
C PRO A 154 -7.62 6.55 1.08
N LEU A 155 -7.42 6.32 2.38
CA LEU A 155 -8.51 6.02 3.33
C LEU A 155 -9.51 7.17 3.39
N LEU A 156 -9.06 8.43 3.36
CA LEU A 156 -9.93 9.61 3.32
C LEU A 156 -10.65 9.77 1.97
N LEU A 157 -10.17 9.09 0.93
CA LEU A 157 -10.76 9.06 -0.40
C LEU A 157 -11.66 7.82 -0.59
N GLY A 158 -11.85 7.02 0.48
CA GLY A 158 -12.75 5.88 0.52
C GLY A 158 -12.11 4.53 0.18
N ALA A 159 -10.79 4.41 0.24
CA ALA A 159 -10.13 3.10 0.21
C ALA A 159 -10.37 2.35 1.52
N ASP A 160 -10.42 1.02 1.45
CA ASP A 160 -10.55 0.14 2.62
C ASP A 160 -9.18 -0.29 3.15
N ILE A 161 -8.22 -0.47 2.26
CA ILE A 161 -6.86 -0.90 2.57
C ILE A 161 -5.87 -0.04 1.80
N VAL A 162 -4.84 0.45 2.48
CA VAL A 162 -3.70 1.16 1.89
C VAL A 162 -2.44 0.35 2.11
N ILE A 163 -1.65 0.19 1.05
CA ILE A 163 -0.37 -0.52 1.07
C ILE A 163 0.75 0.46 0.73
N HIS A 164 1.89 0.28 1.39
CA HIS A 164 3.14 0.94 1.02
C HIS A 164 4.29 -0.07 0.90
N SER A 165 5.08 0.09 -0.13
CA SER A 165 6.48 -0.29 -0.04
C SER A 165 7.20 0.80 0.77
N ALA A 166 7.24 0.62 2.09
CA ALA A 166 7.87 1.57 3.00
C ALA A 166 9.40 1.70 2.78
N THR A 167 9.98 0.78 2.01
CA THR A 167 11.33 0.82 1.44
C THR A 167 11.63 2.13 0.69
N LYS A 168 10.59 2.77 0.10
CA LYS A 168 10.73 3.91 -0.81
C LYS A 168 10.71 5.23 -0.03
N PHE A 169 9.70 6.04 -0.24
CA PHE A 169 9.65 7.41 0.30
C PHE A 169 9.49 7.47 1.82
N LEU A 170 8.79 6.50 2.44
CA LEU A 170 8.65 6.46 3.90
C LEU A 170 10.02 6.32 4.58
N SER A 171 10.84 5.35 4.17
CA SER A 171 12.23 5.24 4.63
C SER A 171 13.09 6.39 4.10
N GLY A 172 13.14 6.56 2.79
CA GLY A 172 13.78 7.66 2.09
C GLY A 172 15.32 7.65 2.09
N HIS A 173 15.97 6.61 2.62
CA HIS A 173 17.43 6.52 2.79
C HIS A 173 18.06 5.33 2.07
N ASN A 174 17.28 4.47 1.39
CA ASN A 174 17.74 3.28 0.67
C ASN A 174 18.53 2.28 1.53
N ASP A 175 18.25 2.21 2.81
CA ASP A 175 19.00 1.44 3.81
C ASP A 175 18.18 0.30 4.43
N ILE A 176 16.87 0.21 4.15
CA ILE A 176 15.98 -0.84 4.64
C ILE A 176 15.04 -1.35 3.56
N ILE A 177 14.51 -2.55 3.78
CA ILE A 177 13.37 -3.10 3.06
C ILE A 177 12.21 -3.22 4.04
N ALA A 178 11.07 -2.59 3.72
CA ALA A 178 9.90 -2.59 4.57
C ALA A 178 8.60 -2.45 3.76
N GLY A 179 7.49 -2.86 4.35
CA GLY A 179 6.15 -2.63 3.84
C GLY A 179 5.19 -2.25 4.96
N SER A 180 4.02 -1.72 4.62
CA SER A 180 2.94 -1.51 5.57
C SER A 180 1.58 -1.73 4.92
N ILE A 181 0.61 -2.11 5.76
CA ILE A 181 -0.80 -2.24 5.41
C ILE A 181 -1.59 -1.46 6.45
N SER A 182 -2.36 -0.48 6.00
CA SER A 182 -3.20 0.37 6.86
C SER A 182 -4.67 0.22 6.48
N THR A 183 -5.57 0.26 7.46
CA THR A 183 -7.01 0.22 7.22
C THR A 183 -7.77 1.10 8.20
N GLY A 184 -8.92 1.65 7.76
CA GLY A 184 -9.86 2.39 8.59
C GLY A 184 -10.96 1.51 9.22
N ASP A 185 -11.00 0.20 8.94
CA ASP A 185 -12.03 -0.72 9.43
C ASP A 185 -11.49 -1.67 10.49
N HIS A 186 -12.11 -1.68 11.69
CA HIS A 186 -11.69 -2.52 12.81
C HIS A 186 -11.78 -4.03 12.52
N LYS A 187 -12.73 -4.49 11.69
CA LYS A 187 -12.87 -5.91 11.36
C LYS A 187 -11.77 -6.35 10.40
N LEU A 188 -11.48 -5.52 9.39
CA LEU A 188 -10.35 -5.74 8.49
C LEU A 188 -9.02 -5.71 9.26
N ALA A 189 -8.83 -4.75 10.16
CA ALA A 189 -7.64 -4.66 11.01
C ALA A 189 -7.40 -5.97 11.78
N LYS A 190 -8.42 -6.47 12.48
CA LYS A 190 -8.33 -7.74 13.19
C LYS A 190 -7.94 -8.89 12.28
N ARG A 191 -8.58 -9.00 11.10
CA ARG A 191 -8.31 -10.07 10.14
C ARG A 191 -6.90 -9.97 9.56
N ILE A 192 -6.43 -8.76 9.21
CA ILE A 192 -5.07 -8.52 8.71
C ILE A 192 -4.03 -8.92 9.76
N ARG A 193 -4.25 -8.57 11.04
CA ARG A 193 -3.36 -8.96 12.12
C ARG A 193 -3.33 -10.47 12.37
N GLU A 194 -4.46 -11.16 12.30
CA GLU A 194 -4.52 -12.62 12.42
C GLU A 194 -3.70 -13.30 11.30
N VAL A 195 -3.85 -12.84 10.06
CA VAL A 195 -3.08 -13.37 8.93
C VAL A 195 -1.60 -13.07 9.11
N SER A 196 -1.24 -11.82 9.46
CA SER A 196 0.16 -11.42 9.68
C SER A 196 0.84 -12.27 10.76
N LYS A 197 0.16 -12.48 11.88
CA LYS A 197 0.64 -13.33 12.99
C LYS A 197 0.89 -14.77 12.53
N THR A 198 0.01 -15.29 11.67
CA THR A 198 0.06 -16.67 11.18
C THR A 198 1.15 -16.86 10.14
N VAL A 199 1.23 -15.97 9.17
CA VAL A 199 2.21 -16.02 8.06
C VAL A 199 3.61 -15.60 8.51
N GLY A 200 3.71 -14.65 9.46
CA GLY A 200 4.99 -14.29 10.08
C GLY A 200 5.83 -13.29 9.28
N ASN A 201 5.22 -12.47 8.43
CA ASN A 201 5.88 -11.48 7.57
C ASN A 201 6.24 -10.15 8.28
N SER A 202 6.45 -10.19 9.58
CA SER A 202 6.69 -9.01 10.43
C SER A 202 8.03 -8.33 10.14
N LEU A 203 8.05 -6.99 10.24
CA LEU A 203 9.26 -6.18 10.13
C LEU A 203 10.14 -6.32 11.38
N SER A 204 11.46 -6.35 11.20
CA SER A 204 12.42 -6.44 12.30
C SER A 204 12.41 -5.16 13.17
N PRO A 205 12.73 -5.25 14.49
CA PRO A 205 12.80 -4.06 15.34
C PRO A 205 13.82 -3.02 14.87
N LEU A 206 14.96 -3.45 14.33
CA LEU A 206 15.98 -2.53 13.81
C LEU A 206 15.47 -1.76 12.58
N ASP A 207 14.85 -2.45 11.64
CA ASP A 207 14.26 -1.80 10.45
C ASP A 207 13.11 -0.88 10.85
N CYS A 208 12.31 -1.26 11.87
CA CYS A 208 11.30 -0.37 12.43
C CYS A 208 11.91 0.93 12.96
N TYR A 209 13.01 0.84 13.70
CA TYR A 209 13.71 2.01 14.23
C TYR A 209 14.25 2.92 13.11
N LEU A 210 14.88 2.34 12.09
CA LEU A 210 15.39 3.09 10.94
C LEU A 210 14.25 3.75 10.15
N LEU A 211 13.14 3.06 9.97
CA LEU A 211 11.96 3.60 9.32
C LEU A 211 11.34 4.77 10.11
N ILE A 212 11.23 4.65 11.44
CA ILE A 212 10.80 5.76 12.31
C ILE A 212 11.68 7.00 12.11
N ARG A 213 13.00 6.82 12.03
CA ARG A 213 13.92 7.91 11.75
C ARG A 213 13.70 8.53 10.38
N GLY A 214 13.52 7.70 9.35
CA GLY A 214 13.26 8.14 7.98
C GLY A 214 11.98 8.97 7.85
N ILE A 215 10.92 8.55 8.51
CA ILE A 215 9.61 9.24 8.52
C ILE A 215 9.73 10.67 9.08
N LYS A 216 10.60 10.93 10.04
CA LYS A 216 10.77 12.27 10.63
C LYS A 216 11.12 13.36 9.62
N THR A 217 11.72 13.01 8.49
CA THR A 217 12.09 13.94 7.42
C THR A 217 11.21 13.79 6.16
N LEU A 218 10.15 13.00 6.22
CA LEU A 218 9.31 12.69 5.07
C LEU A 218 8.81 13.96 4.37
N ALA A 219 8.20 14.89 5.11
CA ALA A 219 7.61 16.10 4.56
C ALA A 219 8.65 16.97 3.83
N ILE A 220 9.83 17.19 4.46
CA ILE A 220 10.90 18.01 3.86
C ILE A 220 11.44 17.36 2.59
N ARG A 221 11.66 16.04 2.61
CA ARG A 221 12.16 15.29 1.46
C ARG A 221 11.15 15.28 0.31
N GLN A 222 9.90 14.98 0.59
CA GLN A 222 8.83 14.92 -0.43
C GLN A 222 8.61 16.29 -1.09
N LYS A 223 8.58 17.36 -0.32
CA LYS A 223 8.46 18.72 -0.85
C LYS A 223 9.60 19.03 -1.81
N SER A 224 10.85 18.84 -1.39
CA SER A 224 12.04 19.10 -2.21
C SER A 224 12.07 18.22 -3.46
N GLN A 225 11.73 16.93 -3.32
CA GLN A 225 11.68 15.99 -4.46
C GLN A 225 10.61 16.39 -5.49
N GLN A 226 9.43 16.80 -5.04
CA GLN A 226 8.37 17.29 -5.93
C GLN A 226 8.80 18.54 -6.68
N GLU A 227 9.38 19.54 -5.99
CA GLU A 227 9.88 20.77 -6.62
C GLU A 227 10.95 20.47 -7.69
N ASN A 228 11.88 19.57 -7.40
CA ASN A 228 12.91 19.15 -8.33
C ASN A 228 12.33 18.37 -9.52
N ALA A 229 11.41 17.43 -9.26
CA ALA A 229 10.74 16.67 -10.31
C ALA A 229 9.95 17.59 -11.26
N LEU A 230 9.25 18.60 -10.72
CA LEU A 230 8.53 19.57 -11.54
C LEU A 230 9.48 20.42 -12.42
N LYS A 231 10.60 20.88 -11.87
CA LYS A 231 11.62 21.63 -12.65
C LYS A 231 12.20 20.77 -13.77
N ILE A 232 12.58 19.54 -13.46
CA ILE A 232 13.18 18.61 -14.43
C ILE A 232 12.16 18.23 -15.51
N SER A 233 10.92 17.90 -15.13
CA SER A 233 9.89 17.52 -16.09
C SER A 233 9.53 18.65 -17.04
N ASN A 234 9.43 19.91 -16.56
CA ASN A 234 9.23 21.08 -17.41
C ASN A 234 10.39 21.32 -18.37
N TRP A 235 11.64 21.12 -17.93
CA TRP A 235 12.81 21.22 -18.78
C TRP A 235 12.82 20.12 -19.85
N LEU A 236 12.57 18.87 -19.45
CA LEU A 236 12.48 17.75 -20.39
C LEU A 236 11.34 17.90 -21.39
N ASN A 237 10.18 18.40 -20.97
CA ASN A 237 9.03 18.59 -21.84
C ASN A 237 9.27 19.59 -22.99
N ARG A 238 10.28 20.45 -22.84
CA ARG A 238 10.71 21.40 -23.86
C ARG A 238 11.96 20.97 -24.62
N HIS A 239 12.56 19.83 -24.24
CA HIS A 239 13.83 19.41 -24.82
C HIS A 239 13.61 18.76 -26.21
N PRO A 240 14.32 19.19 -27.29
CA PRO A 240 14.04 18.76 -28.68
C PRO A 240 14.24 17.24 -28.90
N ARG A 241 14.98 16.55 -28.02
CA ARG A 241 15.26 15.12 -28.13
C ARG A 241 14.30 14.27 -27.28
N VAL A 242 13.31 14.87 -26.60
CA VAL A 242 12.32 14.19 -25.76
C VAL A 242 10.96 14.30 -26.42
N SER A 243 10.36 13.17 -26.75
CA SER A 243 9.04 13.13 -27.41
C SER A 243 7.89 13.28 -26.44
N LYS A 244 8.04 12.79 -25.19
CA LYS A 244 6.99 12.84 -24.19
C LYS A 244 7.55 12.67 -22.77
N VAL A 245 6.95 13.39 -21.82
CA VAL A 245 7.23 13.27 -20.38
C VAL A 245 5.97 12.77 -19.67
N TYR A 246 6.11 11.71 -18.88
CA TYR A 246 5.03 11.18 -18.05
C TYR A 246 5.21 11.68 -16.61
N TYR A 247 4.61 12.81 -16.29
CA TYR A 247 4.65 13.37 -14.95
C TYR A 247 3.32 14.03 -14.58
N PRO A 248 2.63 13.59 -13.49
CA PRO A 248 1.31 14.09 -13.11
C PRO A 248 1.26 15.57 -12.78
N GLY A 249 2.40 16.20 -12.50
CA GLY A 249 2.52 17.64 -12.22
C GLY A 249 2.47 18.52 -13.46
N LEU A 250 2.56 17.98 -14.68
CA LEU A 250 2.41 18.74 -15.92
C LEU A 250 0.95 18.96 -16.28
N ILE A 251 0.60 20.15 -16.77
CA ILE A 251 -0.79 20.51 -17.15
C ILE A 251 -1.33 19.59 -18.24
N GLU A 252 -0.46 19.13 -19.13
CA GLU A 252 -0.82 18.23 -20.25
C GLU A 252 -1.05 16.78 -19.81
N HIS A 253 -0.78 16.46 -18.55
CA HIS A 253 -1.00 15.11 -18.06
C HIS A 253 -2.51 14.82 -17.92
N PRO A 254 -3.02 13.69 -18.45
CA PRO A 254 -4.47 13.38 -18.42
C PRO A 254 -5.09 13.38 -17.03
N GLY A 255 -4.31 13.08 -15.99
CA GLY A 255 -4.75 13.06 -14.59
C GLY A 255 -4.50 14.37 -13.82
N TYR A 256 -4.12 15.46 -14.49
CA TYR A 256 -3.73 16.72 -13.82
C TYR A 256 -4.82 17.25 -12.88
N GLU A 257 -6.08 17.21 -13.30
CA GLU A 257 -7.22 17.71 -12.52
C GLU A 257 -7.69 16.77 -11.39
N ILE A 258 -7.17 15.53 -11.38
CA ILE A 258 -7.60 14.50 -10.40
C ILE A 258 -6.67 14.51 -9.18
N LYS A 259 -5.44 14.99 -9.32
CA LYS A 259 -4.38 14.94 -8.31
C LYS A 259 -4.67 15.81 -7.08
#